data_dddd69596d27fc17f0d1c0fb1bdabf28
#
_entry.id   dddd69596d27fc17f0d1c0fb1bdabf28
#
_cell.length_a   1.000
_cell.length_b   1.000
_cell.length_c   1.000
_cell.angle_alpha   90.00
_cell.angle_beta   90.00
_cell.angle_gamma   90.00
#
_symmetry.space_group_name_H-M   'P 1'
#
loop_
_entity.id
_entity.type
_entity.pdbx_description
1 polymer ?
#
loop_
_entity_poly.entity_id
_entity_poly.type
_entity_poly.pdbx_seq_one_letter_code
_entity_poly.pdbx_strand_id
1 'polypeptide(L)'
;MTLGRVFGVPLRADASMLLLTVVVTVLYAALARRQLDLGHLGGYLVGLGFVVSLLGSVLLHELGHALTARRYGIGVRGITLELLGGYTEMDRDAPSPKVDLLVSLAGPAVSAVLGAGAVAATMALPAGTLAHQLAFQLAVSNVVVAVFNSLPGLPLDGGRALRAAVWAVTRDRHRGTEVAGWIGRAVAVATVALVVLLTLRRALAPLALPLMLLVAVTLWRGAGQSIRMARIGHRLPLVDLARLARPLLPVPTGTPLAEAQRRRAEGATPDAALAVVDSTGRPVALVDPARVAAVPAERRPWLAVDAVARDLGRVPALPVDADGERVLETVRTHPGAQYVVTAGEDVVGVLHIADLAQLLEPKRKTNT
;
A
#
# COMPACT_ATOMS: atom_id res chain seq x y z
N MET A 1 0.73 -8.32 -16.36
CA MET A 1 1.47 -8.99 -17.45
C MET A 1 2.93 -8.56 -17.39
N THR A 2 3.88 -9.48 -17.65
CA THR A 2 5.31 -9.11 -17.69
C THR A 2 5.68 -8.73 -19.13
N LEU A 3 6.20 -7.52 -19.34
CA LEU A 3 6.56 -6.98 -20.65
C LEU A 3 8.04 -7.23 -21.01
N GLY A 4 8.89 -7.59 -20.03
CA GLY A 4 10.32 -7.80 -20.22
C GLY A 4 11.16 -7.17 -19.11
N ARG A 5 12.39 -6.78 -19.43
CA ARG A 5 13.30 -6.08 -18.50
C ARG A 5 13.92 -4.86 -19.18
N VAL A 6 13.99 -3.75 -18.45
CA VAL A 6 14.67 -2.52 -18.89
C VAL A 6 15.75 -2.18 -17.89
N PHE A 7 17.00 -2.08 -18.33
CA PHE A 7 18.19 -1.95 -17.47
C PHE A 7 18.26 -3.00 -16.34
N GLY A 8 17.80 -4.24 -16.63
CA GLY A 8 17.78 -5.32 -15.65
C GLY A 8 16.63 -5.26 -14.64
N VAL A 9 15.75 -4.24 -14.72
CA VAL A 9 14.55 -4.10 -13.88
C VAL A 9 13.36 -4.76 -14.61
N PRO A 10 12.63 -5.68 -13.96
CA PRO A 10 11.43 -6.26 -14.54
C PRO A 10 10.36 -5.20 -14.79
N LEU A 11 9.80 -5.19 -16.02
CA LEU A 11 8.71 -4.31 -16.41
C LEU A 11 7.41 -5.10 -16.47
N ARG A 12 6.39 -4.61 -15.77
CA ARG A 12 5.06 -5.19 -15.72
C ARG A 12 4.02 -4.17 -16.18
N ALA A 13 2.96 -4.65 -16.78
CA ALA A 13 1.78 -3.86 -17.10
C ALA A 13 0.57 -4.42 -16.37
N ASP A 14 -0.19 -3.57 -15.74
CA ASP A 14 -1.51 -3.89 -15.21
C ASP A 14 -2.56 -3.87 -16.31
N ALA A 15 -3.67 -4.60 -16.12
CA ALA A 15 -4.78 -4.61 -17.12
C ALA A 15 -5.42 -3.23 -17.30
N SER A 16 -5.37 -2.37 -16.29
CA SER A 16 -5.86 -0.99 -16.34
C SER A 16 -5.11 -0.12 -17.35
N MET A 17 -3.84 -0.44 -17.65
CA MET A 17 -3.07 0.23 -18.70
C MET A 17 -3.70 0.06 -20.11
N LEU A 18 -4.31 -1.10 -20.37
CA LEU A 18 -5.01 -1.33 -21.66
C LEU A 18 -6.23 -0.40 -21.77
N LEU A 19 -6.96 -0.23 -20.67
CA LEU A 19 -8.08 0.71 -20.62
C LEU A 19 -7.61 2.14 -20.90
N LEU A 20 -6.52 2.60 -20.26
CA LEU A 20 -5.91 3.89 -20.54
C LEU A 20 -5.55 4.03 -22.02
N THR A 21 -4.88 3.02 -22.58
CA THR A 21 -4.46 3.01 -23.98
C THR A 21 -5.66 3.20 -24.91
N VAL A 22 -6.73 2.43 -24.72
CA VAL A 22 -7.94 2.53 -25.57
C VAL A 22 -8.62 3.89 -25.40
N VAL A 23 -8.89 4.29 -24.16
CA VAL A 23 -9.62 5.53 -23.86
C VAL A 23 -8.87 6.76 -24.41
N VAL A 24 -7.59 6.88 -24.09
CA VAL A 24 -6.79 8.04 -24.53
C VAL A 24 -6.60 8.03 -26.04
N THR A 25 -6.39 6.86 -26.68
CA THR A 25 -6.30 6.76 -28.14
C THR A 25 -7.58 7.27 -28.81
N VAL A 26 -8.76 6.82 -28.36
CA VAL A 26 -10.05 7.22 -28.94
C VAL A 26 -10.31 8.71 -28.77
N LEU A 27 -10.08 9.23 -27.54
CA LEU A 27 -10.29 10.63 -27.22
C LEU A 27 -9.34 11.54 -28.03
N TYR A 28 -8.08 11.15 -28.09
CA TYR A 28 -7.06 11.92 -28.77
C TYR A 28 -7.20 11.83 -30.30
N ALA A 29 -7.66 10.70 -30.83
CA ALA A 29 -7.95 10.55 -32.26
C ALA A 29 -8.96 11.57 -32.76
N ALA A 30 -10.01 11.87 -31.97
CA ALA A 30 -11.00 12.87 -32.31
C ALA A 30 -10.41 14.30 -32.37
N LEU A 31 -9.50 14.60 -31.45
CA LEU A 31 -8.79 15.89 -31.40
C LEU A 31 -7.81 16.02 -32.59
N ALA A 32 -6.98 15.00 -32.81
CA ALA A 32 -5.97 14.96 -33.87
C ALA A 32 -6.59 15.12 -35.27
N ARG A 33 -7.73 14.47 -35.53
CA ARG A 33 -8.46 14.62 -36.81
C ARG A 33 -8.86 16.06 -37.08
N ARG A 34 -9.37 16.77 -36.06
CA ARG A 34 -9.80 18.17 -36.19
C ARG A 34 -8.64 19.13 -36.39
N GLN A 35 -7.50 18.86 -35.76
CA GLN A 35 -6.34 19.76 -35.79
C GLN A 35 -5.42 19.58 -37.01
N LEU A 36 -5.35 18.33 -37.52
CA LEU A 36 -4.44 17.96 -38.60
C LEU A 36 -5.17 17.57 -39.90
N ASP A 37 -6.48 17.76 -39.96
CA ASP A 37 -7.35 17.37 -41.11
C ASP A 37 -7.13 15.94 -41.61
N LEU A 38 -7.05 15.00 -40.62
CA LEU A 38 -6.77 13.59 -40.91
C LEU A 38 -8.05 12.77 -41.04
N GLY A 39 -8.01 11.75 -41.89
CA GLY A 39 -9.03 10.72 -41.90
C GLY A 39 -9.09 9.90 -40.62
N HIS A 40 -10.10 9.04 -40.44
CA HIS A 40 -10.32 8.27 -39.25
C HIS A 40 -9.09 7.44 -38.82
N LEU A 41 -8.50 6.68 -39.75
CA LEU A 41 -7.33 5.85 -39.48
C LEU A 41 -6.11 6.70 -39.02
N GLY A 42 -5.87 7.84 -39.71
CA GLY A 42 -4.79 8.75 -39.33
C GLY A 42 -4.94 9.30 -37.91
N GLY A 43 -6.15 9.70 -37.52
CA GLY A 43 -6.43 10.14 -36.17
C GLY A 43 -6.14 9.07 -35.10
N TYR A 44 -6.54 7.81 -35.32
CA TYR A 44 -6.25 6.71 -34.41
C TYR A 44 -4.75 6.38 -34.30
N LEU A 45 -4.02 6.43 -35.44
CA LEU A 45 -2.57 6.21 -35.43
C LEU A 45 -1.83 7.29 -34.64
N VAL A 46 -2.24 8.54 -34.79
CA VAL A 46 -1.69 9.67 -34.01
C VAL A 46 -2.04 9.53 -32.52
N GLY A 47 -3.29 9.16 -32.20
CA GLY A 47 -3.71 8.91 -30.82
C GLY A 47 -2.91 7.77 -30.15
N LEU A 48 -2.71 6.67 -30.86
CA LEU A 48 -1.89 5.55 -30.39
C LEU A 48 -0.42 5.97 -30.21
N GLY A 49 0.14 6.69 -31.18
CA GLY A 49 1.51 7.23 -31.09
C GLY A 49 1.72 8.12 -29.86
N PHE A 50 0.73 8.97 -29.56
CA PHE A 50 0.75 9.79 -28.34
C PHE A 50 0.74 8.92 -27.09
N VAL A 51 -0.15 7.92 -26.98
CA VAL A 51 -0.23 7.05 -25.81
C VAL A 51 1.06 6.26 -25.60
N VAL A 52 1.64 5.71 -26.66
CA VAL A 52 2.93 5.01 -26.57
C VAL A 52 4.03 5.93 -26.07
N SER A 53 4.07 7.18 -26.56
CA SER A 53 5.04 8.19 -26.10
C SER A 53 4.80 8.60 -24.65
N LEU A 54 3.53 8.73 -24.24
CA LEU A 54 3.16 9.01 -22.84
C LEU A 54 3.59 7.89 -21.90
N LEU A 55 3.31 6.62 -22.25
CA LEU A 55 3.75 5.45 -21.48
C LEU A 55 5.28 5.36 -21.43
N GLY A 56 5.96 5.72 -22.52
CA GLY A 56 7.42 5.86 -22.54
C GLY A 56 7.91 6.92 -21.56
N SER A 57 7.25 8.07 -21.48
CA SER A 57 7.57 9.13 -20.50
C SER A 57 7.35 8.66 -19.07
N VAL A 58 6.25 7.97 -18.78
CA VAL A 58 5.98 7.40 -17.45
C VAL A 58 7.04 6.35 -17.09
N LEU A 59 7.40 5.48 -18.04
CA LEU A 59 8.48 4.51 -17.82
C LEU A 59 9.82 5.18 -17.51
N LEU A 60 10.16 6.26 -18.20
CA LEU A 60 11.40 7.01 -17.94
C LEU A 60 11.37 7.69 -16.57
N HIS A 61 10.20 8.21 -16.16
CA HIS A 61 9.99 8.74 -14.81
C HIS A 61 10.26 7.66 -13.74
N GLU A 62 9.66 6.46 -13.87
CA GLU A 62 9.87 5.33 -12.95
C GLU A 62 11.31 4.82 -12.97
N LEU A 63 11.94 4.83 -14.14
CA LEU A 63 13.38 4.50 -14.27
C LEU A 63 14.26 5.51 -13.51
N GLY A 64 13.86 6.77 -13.45
CA GLY A 64 14.53 7.77 -12.63
C GLY A 64 14.59 7.35 -11.17
N HIS A 65 13.46 6.92 -10.59
CA HIS A 65 13.40 6.38 -9.24
C HIS A 65 14.23 5.10 -9.10
N ALA A 66 14.03 4.14 -10.00
CA ALA A 66 14.66 2.83 -9.95
C ALA A 66 16.19 2.90 -10.03
N LEU A 67 16.72 3.68 -10.97
CA LEU A 67 18.18 3.80 -11.16
C LEU A 67 18.83 4.56 -10.00
N THR A 68 18.14 5.60 -9.49
CA THR A 68 18.60 6.32 -8.30
C THR A 68 18.60 5.42 -7.08
N ALA A 69 17.53 4.64 -6.84
CA ALA A 69 17.47 3.68 -5.75
C ALA A 69 18.63 2.67 -5.81
N ARG A 70 18.87 2.07 -6.98
CA ARG A 70 19.97 1.12 -7.20
C ARG A 70 21.36 1.72 -6.95
N ARG A 71 21.58 3.00 -7.31
CA ARG A 71 22.83 3.71 -7.04
C ARG A 71 23.13 3.80 -5.53
N TYR A 72 22.09 3.84 -4.70
CA TYR A 72 22.22 3.84 -3.23
C TYR A 72 22.03 2.46 -2.61
N GLY A 73 22.16 1.39 -3.38
CA GLY A 73 22.15 0.01 -2.92
C GLY A 73 20.74 -0.52 -2.55
N ILE A 74 19.67 0.17 -2.95
CA ILE A 74 18.30 -0.32 -2.77
C ILE A 74 17.95 -1.18 -3.99
N GLY A 75 17.59 -2.44 -3.77
CA GLY A 75 17.17 -3.33 -4.85
C GLY A 75 15.78 -2.93 -5.39
N VAL A 76 15.58 -3.16 -6.68
CA VAL A 76 14.31 -2.87 -7.37
C VAL A 76 13.71 -4.18 -7.84
N ARG A 77 12.52 -4.53 -7.33
CA ARG A 77 11.77 -5.75 -7.67
C ARG A 77 11.08 -5.64 -9.02
N GLY A 78 10.71 -4.43 -9.43
CA GLY A 78 10.08 -4.18 -10.71
C GLY A 78 9.48 -2.80 -10.84
N ILE A 79 9.11 -2.45 -12.07
CA ILE A 79 8.30 -1.29 -12.42
C ILE A 79 6.98 -1.80 -12.96
N THR A 80 5.85 -1.26 -12.45
CA THR A 80 4.51 -1.59 -12.95
C THR A 80 3.87 -0.33 -13.51
N LEU A 81 3.37 -0.42 -14.76
CA LEU A 81 2.60 0.64 -15.39
C LEU A 81 1.10 0.38 -15.21
N GLU A 82 0.36 1.40 -14.79
CA GLU A 82 -1.08 1.37 -14.47
C GLU A 82 -1.83 2.53 -15.13
N LEU A 83 -3.16 2.56 -14.91
CA LEU A 83 -4.06 3.58 -15.47
C LEU A 83 -3.65 5.02 -15.15
N LEU A 84 -3.23 5.30 -13.91
CA LEU A 84 -2.92 6.65 -13.43
C LEU A 84 -1.42 6.95 -13.36
N GLY A 85 -0.59 6.11 -14.00
CA GLY A 85 0.86 6.29 -13.99
C GLY A 85 1.62 4.98 -13.88
N GLY A 86 2.62 4.94 -13.01
CA GLY A 86 3.40 3.75 -12.70
C GLY A 86 3.85 3.76 -11.24
N TYR A 87 4.42 2.66 -10.80
CA TYR A 87 5.15 2.62 -9.53
C TYR A 87 6.35 1.69 -9.60
N THR A 88 7.39 2.08 -8.88
CA THR A 88 8.62 1.31 -8.74
C THR A 88 8.60 0.58 -7.39
N GLU A 89 8.60 -0.76 -7.41
CA GLU A 89 8.64 -1.59 -6.23
C GLU A 89 10.08 -1.79 -5.77
N MET A 90 10.41 -1.30 -4.58
CA MET A 90 11.73 -1.45 -3.94
C MET A 90 11.72 -2.61 -2.94
N ASP A 91 12.87 -3.25 -2.74
CA ASP A 91 13.01 -4.39 -1.81
C ASP A 91 13.09 -3.97 -0.35
N ARG A 92 13.53 -2.73 -0.10
CA ARG A 92 13.69 -2.15 1.24
C ARG A 92 13.48 -0.65 1.21
N ASP A 93 13.29 -0.12 2.38
CA ASP A 93 13.16 1.33 2.61
C ASP A 93 14.51 2.05 2.42
N ALA A 94 14.43 3.37 2.14
CA ALA A 94 15.61 4.21 2.05
C ALA A 94 16.35 4.25 3.41
N PRO A 95 17.68 4.07 3.43
CA PRO A 95 18.47 4.00 4.66
C PRO A 95 18.64 5.35 5.36
N SER A 96 18.37 6.46 4.68
CA SER A 96 18.51 7.80 5.24
C SER A 96 17.57 8.81 4.57
N PRO A 97 17.24 9.93 5.24
CA PRO A 97 16.41 10.99 4.66
C PRO A 97 16.97 11.53 3.35
N LYS A 98 18.29 11.67 3.24
CA LYS A 98 18.95 12.15 2.02
C LYS A 98 18.70 11.21 0.83
N VAL A 99 18.81 9.90 1.05
CA VAL A 99 18.57 8.91 -0.01
C VAL A 99 17.09 8.91 -0.41
N ASP A 100 16.18 8.96 0.58
CA ASP A 100 14.74 9.03 0.32
C ASP A 100 14.36 10.28 -0.50
N LEU A 101 14.95 11.44 -0.18
CA LEU A 101 14.76 12.68 -0.93
C LEU A 101 15.25 12.55 -2.38
N LEU A 102 16.47 12.06 -2.59
CA LEU A 102 17.05 11.94 -3.93
C LEU A 102 16.30 10.95 -4.81
N VAL A 103 15.91 9.81 -4.25
CA VAL A 103 15.08 8.82 -4.94
C VAL A 103 13.72 9.43 -5.30
N SER A 104 13.09 10.14 -4.35
CA SER A 104 11.75 10.72 -4.57
C SER A 104 11.75 11.80 -5.65
N LEU A 105 12.78 12.63 -5.74
CA LEU A 105 12.86 13.71 -6.72
C LEU A 105 13.35 13.25 -8.09
N ALA A 106 13.90 12.04 -8.22
CA ALA A 106 14.48 11.57 -9.47
C ALA A 106 13.45 11.44 -10.61
N GLY A 107 12.26 10.90 -10.32
CA GLY A 107 11.17 10.80 -11.30
C GLY A 107 10.68 12.16 -11.79
N PRO A 108 10.25 13.08 -10.88
CA PRO A 108 9.88 14.43 -11.24
C PRO A 108 10.96 15.18 -12.03
N ALA A 109 12.24 15.00 -11.69
CA ALA A 109 13.36 15.60 -12.42
C ALA A 109 13.45 15.08 -13.86
N VAL A 110 13.28 13.77 -14.08
CA VAL A 110 13.23 13.19 -15.43
C VAL A 110 12.06 13.76 -16.22
N SER A 111 10.86 13.82 -15.64
CA SER A 111 9.69 14.41 -16.30
C SER A 111 9.89 15.91 -16.61
N ALA A 112 10.54 16.66 -15.72
CA ALA A 112 10.85 18.07 -15.96
C ALA A 112 11.80 18.25 -17.14
N VAL A 113 12.84 17.41 -17.25
CA VAL A 113 13.78 17.43 -18.39
C VAL A 113 13.09 17.04 -19.69
N LEU A 114 12.26 15.99 -19.68
CA LEU A 114 11.47 15.58 -20.87
C LEU A 114 10.48 16.65 -21.26
N GLY A 115 9.80 17.27 -20.30
CA GLY A 115 8.89 18.39 -20.54
C GLY A 115 9.57 19.60 -21.14
N ALA A 116 10.71 20.01 -20.59
CA ALA A 116 11.50 21.11 -21.12
C ALA A 116 12.00 20.84 -22.55
N GLY A 117 12.51 19.64 -22.81
CA GLY A 117 12.91 19.23 -24.16
C GLY A 117 11.75 19.22 -25.16
N ALA A 118 10.57 18.75 -24.74
CA ALA A 118 9.37 18.76 -25.56
C ALA A 118 8.83 20.18 -25.82
N VAL A 119 8.93 21.10 -24.84
CA VAL A 119 8.61 22.51 -25.03
C VAL A 119 9.55 23.13 -26.08
N ALA A 120 10.85 22.91 -25.96
CA ALA A 120 11.83 23.41 -26.94
C ALA A 120 11.54 22.84 -28.34
N ALA A 121 11.23 21.57 -28.46
CA ALA A 121 10.83 20.95 -29.74
C ALA A 121 9.55 21.57 -30.31
N THR A 122 8.54 21.84 -29.48
CA THR A 122 7.31 22.50 -29.88
C THR A 122 7.59 23.90 -30.46
N MET A 123 8.51 24.65 -29.85
CA MET A 123 8.89 25.99 -30.32
C MET A 123 9.69 25.98 -31.65
N ALA A 124 10.44 24.90 -31.90
CA ALA A 124 11.29 24.74 -33.09
C ALA A 124 10.54 24.16 -34.30
N LEU A 125 9.47 23.41 -34.07
CA LEU A 125 8.76 22.67 -35.13
C LEU A 125 7.65 23.57 -35.77
N PRO A 126 7.41 23.46 -37.09
CA PRO A 126 6.35 24.20 -37.76
C PRO A 126 4.96 23.86 -37.20
N ALA A 127 4.18 24.89 -36.87
CA ALA A 127 2.81 24.71 -36.41
C ALA A 127 1.94 23.97 -37.46
N GLY A 128 0.98 23.17 -36.98
CA GLY A 128 0.11 22.35 -37.85
C GLY A 128 0.73 21.04 -38.32
N THR A 129 2.00 20.75 -38.01
CA THR A 129 2.62 19.45 -38.32
C THR A 129 2.33 18.42 -37.24
N LEU A 130 2.33 17.14 -37.62
CA LEU A 130 2.21 16.03 -36.70
C LEU A 130 3.31 16.08 -35.59
N ALA A 131 4.55 16.40 -35.99
CA ALA A 131 5.68 16.48 -35.07
C ALA A 131 5.47 17.58 -34.00
N HIS A 132 5.00 18.76 -34.41
CA HIS A 132 4.64 19.86 -33.49
C HIS A 132 3.54 19.42 -32.51
N GLN A 133 2.48 18.78 -33.02
CA GLN A 133 1.38 18.35 -32.19
C GLN A 133 1.80 17.29 -31.15
N LEU A 134 2.59 16.30 -31.53
CA LEU A 134 3.12 15.30 -30.60
C LEU A 134 4.07 15.93 -29.58
N ALA A 135 4.97 16.83 -30.01
CA ALA A 135 5.85 17.56 -29.12
C ALA A 135 5.07 18.39 -28.08
N PHE A 136 4.04 19.12 -28.53
CA PHE A 136 3.17 19.90 -27.64
C PHE A 136 2.48 19.02 -26.60
N GLN A 137 1.94 17.87 -26.98
CA GLN A 137 1.26 16.97 -26.07
C GLN A 137 2.23 16.36 -25.05
N LEU A 138 3.43 15.95 -25.49
CA LEU A 138 4.48 15.48 -24.59
C LEU A 138 4.94 16.56 -23.63
N ALA A 139 5.06 17.82 -24.12
CA ALA A 139 5.40 18.96 -23.28
C ALA A 139 4.35 19.14 -22.16
N VAL A 140 3.06 19.25 -22.52
CA VAL A 140 1.97 19.42 -21.55
C VAL A 140 1.93 18.24 -20.58
N SER A 141 1.97 17.01 -21.07
CA SER A 141 1.89 15.81 -20.23
C SER A 141 3.04 15.72 -19.22
N ASN A 142 4.29 15.89 -19.68
CA ASN A 142 5.44 15.79 -18.80
C ASN A 142 5.55 16.96 -17.81
N VAL A 143 5.18 18.17 -18.21
CA VAL A 143 5.11 19.32 -17.29
C VAL A 143 4.05 19.08 -16.23
N VAL A 144 2.86 18.61 -16.60
CA VAL A 144 1.79 18.27 -15.65
C VAL A 144 2.25 17.18 -14.69
N VAL A 145 2.86 16.09 -15.20
CA VAL A 145 3.39 15.00 -14.36
C VAL A 145 4.47 15.50 -13.41
N ALA A 146 5.42 16.32 -13.89
CA ALA A 146 6.48 16.87 -13.05
C ALA A 146 5.93 17.78 -11.94
N VAL A 147 5.04 18.71 -12.27
CA VAL A 147 4.43 19.64 -11.32
C VAL A 147 3.57 18.88 -10.31
N PHE A 148 2.70 18.00 -10.80
CA PHE A 148 1.78 17.25 -9.93
C PHE A 148 2.52 16.32 -8.96
N ASN A 149 3.51 15.57 -9.45
CA ASN A 149 4.33 14.72 -8.60
C ASN A 149 5.29 15.49 -7.68
N SER A 150 5.51 16.80 -7.93
CA SER A 150 6.27 17.65 -7.00
C SER A 150 5.42 18.23 -5.87
N LEU A 151 4.09 18.07 -5.88
CA LEU A 151 3.24 18.54 -4.80
C LEU A 151 3.56 17.85 -3.48
N PRO A 152 3.66 18.60 -2.36
CA PRO A 152 4.14 18.07 -1.08
C PRO A 152 3.06 17.25 -0.35
N GLY A 153 2.66 16.12 -0.88
CA GLY A 153 1.62 15.28 -0.26
C GLY A 153 1.67 13.83 -0.72
N LEU A 154 1.70 12.87 0.22
CA LEU A 154 1.57 11.46 -0.14
C LEU A 154 0.17 11.18 -0.74
N PRO A 155 0.08 10.32 -1.76
CA PRO A 155 1.10 9.37 -2.24
C PRO A 155 2.06 9.89 -3.31
N LEU A 156 2.06 11.18 -3.63
CA LEU A 156 2.92 11.77 -4.67
C LEU A 156 4.41 11.77 -4.26
N ASP A 157 5.31 11.89 -5.24
CA ASP A 157 6.75 11.90 -4.99
C ASP A 157 7.20 13.10 -4.15
N GLY A 158 6.63 14.29 -4.38
CA GLY A 158 6.83 15.45 -3.52
C GLY A 158 6.40 15.22 -2.07
N GLY A 159 5.41 14.36 -1.85
CA GLY A 159 5.05 13.90 -0.51
C GLY A 159 6.11 13.00 0.11
N ARG A 160 6.77 12.13 -0.66
CA ARG A 160 7.93 11.36 -0.20
C ARG A 160 9.12 12.28 0.09
N ALA A 161 9.34 13.31 -0.74
CA ALA A 161 10.36 14.33 -0.51
C ALA A 161 10.07 15.12 0.78
N LEU A 162 8.82 15.50 1.05
CA LEU A 162 8.39 16.12 2.29
C LEU A 162 8.60 15.18 3.49
N ARG A 163 8.23 13.90 3.36
CA ARG A 163 8.53 12.88 4.37
C ARG A 163 10.00 12.86 4.72
N ALA A 164 10.88 12.85 3.73
CA ALA A 164 12.31 12.85 3.91
C ALA A 164 12.81 14.12 4.63
N ALA A 165 12.27 15.29 4.30
CA ALA A 165 12.60 16.56 4.94
C ALA A 165 12.18 16.56 6.42
N VAL A 166 10.95 16.14 6.72
CA VAL A 166 10.46 16.03 8.11
C VAL A 166 11.26 14.98 8.88
N TRP A 167 11.57 13.85 8.28
CA TRP A 167 12.43 12.81 8.88
C TRP A 167 13.82 13.34 9.21
N ALA A 168 14.44 14.13 8.31
CA ALA A 168 15.76 14.73 8.57
C ALA A 168 15.76 15.63 9.82
N VAL A 169 14.68 16.36 10.07
CA VAL A 169 14.54 17.27 11.21
C VAL A 169 14.14 16.53 12.49
N THR A 170 13.14 15.65 12.39
CA THR A 170 12.55 14.97 13.56
C THR A 170 13.28 13.70 13.96
N ARG A 171 14.16 13.18 13.11
CA ARG A 171 14.80 11.85 13.20
C ARG A 171 13.80 10.69 13.25
N ASP A 172 12.57 10.94 12.84
CA ASP A 172 11.48 9.98 12.88
C ASP A 172 10.78 9.91 11.50
N ARG A 173 10.99 8.78 10.82
CA ARG A 173 10.42 8.53 9.49
C ARG A 173 8.88 8.41 9.52
N HIS A 174 8.33 7.83 10.59
CA HIS A 174 6.89 7.65 10.72
C HIS A 174 6.18 8.99 10.87
N ARG A 175 6.75 9.92 11.70
CA ARG A 175 6.27 11.31 11.76
C ARG A 175 6.30 11.98 10.40
N GLY A 176 7.40 11.82 9.66
CA GLY A 176 7.50 12.33 8.28
C GLY A 176 6.37 11.81 7.39
N THR A 177 6.09 10.51 7.46
CA THR A 177 5.02 9.87 6.69
C THR A 177 3.64 10.38 7.10
N GLU A 178 3.39 10.55 8.41
CA GLU A 178 2.10 11.04 8.90
C GLU A 178 1.84 12.49 8.46
N VAL A 179 2.84 13.39 8.60
CA VAL A 179 2.75 14.78 8.15
C VAL A 179 2.51 14.86 6.64
N ALA A 180 3.30 14.14 5.84
CA ALA A 180 3.14 14.12 4.39
C ALA A 180 1.79 13.51 3.95
N GLY A 181 1.25 12.56 4.71
CA GLY A 181 -0.08 12.00 4.50
C GLY A 181 -1.20 13.00 4.77
N TRP A 182 -1.11 13.79 5.86
CA TRP A 182 -2.10 14.84 6.15
C TRP A 182 -2.09 15.94 5.10
N ILE A 183 -0.91 16.36 4.64
CA ILE A 183 -0.78 17.33 3.54
C ILE A 183 -1.33 16.73 2.24
N GLY A 184 -1.12 15.42 1.98
CA GLY A 184 -1.74 14.72 0.86
C GLY A 184 -3.27 14.74 0.86
N ARG A 185 -3.90 14.66 2.05
CA ARG A 185 -5.35 14.87 2.19
C ARG A 185 -5.75 16.30 1.86
N ALA A 186 -4.97 17.29 2.30
CA ALA A 186 -5.21 18.69 1.97
C ALA A 186 -5.10 18.92 0.44
N VAL A 187 -4.11 18.31 -0.21
CA VAL A 187 -3.97 18.34 -1.68
C VAL A 187 -5.19 17.69 -2.35
N ALA A 188 -5.69 16.56 -1.87
CA ALA A 188 -6.89 15.93 -2.42
C ALA A 188 -8.13 16.84 -2.29
N VAL A 189 -8.32 17.49 -1.15
CA VAL A 189 -9.40 18.47 -0.94
C VAL A 189 -9.24 19.68 -1.88
N ALA A 190 -8.01 20.21 -2.01
CA ALA A 190 -7.72 21.33 -2.93
C ALA A 190 -8.00 20.94 -4.39
N THR A 191 -7.70 19.68 -4.77
CA THR A 191 -8.03 19.16 -6.11
C THR A 191 -9.55 19.17 -6.33
N VAL A 192 -10.34 18.69 -5.37
CA VAL A 192 -11.81 18.73 -5.47
C VAL A 192 -12.31 20.16 -5.56
N ALA A 193 -11.81 21.07 -4.73
CA ALA A 193 -12.18 22.48 -4.77
C ALA A 193 -11.85 23.13 -6.12
N LEU A 194 -10.68 22.82 -6.69
CA LEU A 194 -10.30 23.27 -8.02
C LEU A 194 -11.25 22.71 -9.10
N VAL A 195 -11.60 21.43 -9.04
CA VAL A 195 -12.55 20.82 -9.98
C VAL A 195 -13.91 21.50 -9.92
N VAL A 196 -14.42 21.77 -8.73
CA VAL A 196 -15.70 22.48 -8.52
C VAL A 196 -15.61 23.89 -9.12
N LEU A 197 -14.53 24.63 -8.82
CA LEU A 197 -14.33 25.98 -9.34
C LEU A 197 -14.29 26.01 -10.87
N LEU A 198 -13.51 25.10 -11.48
CA LEU A 198 -13.37 25.02 -12.94
C LEU A 198 -14.71 24.61 -13.60
N THR A 199 -15.48 23.74 -12.95
CA THR A 199 -16.82 23.34 -13.43
C THR A 199 -17.78 24.54 -13.39
N LEU A 200 -17.83 25.29 -12.29
CA LEU A 200 -18.64 26.51 -12.17
C LEU A 200 -18.25 27.58 -13.19
N ARG A 201 -16.98 27.69 -13.50
CA ARG A 201 -16.46 28.60 -14.56
C ARG A 201 -16.65 28.05 -15.96
N ARG A 202 -17.27 26.88 -16.13
CA ARG A 202 -17.43 26.17 -17.43
C ARG A 202 -16.11 25.99 -18.19
N ALA A 203 -14.99 25.94 -17.45
CA ALA A 203 -13.64 25.77 -17.98
C ALA A 203 -13.22 24.32 -18.15
N LEU A 204 -14.02 23.37 -17.63
CA LEU A 204 -13.75 21.92 -17.68
C LEU A 204 -14.57 21.26 -18.77
N ALA A 205 -13.90 20.46 -19.61
CA ALA A 205 -14.61 19.54 -20.50
C ALA A 205 -15.39 18.49 -19.68
N PRO A 206 -16.62 18.12 -20.06
CA PRO A 206 -17.44 17.19 -19.27
C PRO A 206 -16.75 15.88 -18.93
N LEU A 207 -15.86 15.39 -19.82
CA LEU A 207 -15.11 14.16 -19.64
C LEU A 207 -13.94 14.29 -18.67
N ALA A 208 -13.42 15.49 -18.42
CA ALA A 208 -12.33 15.70 -17.48
C ALA A 208 -12.81 15.59 -16.02
N LEU A 209 -14.09 15.85 -15.75
CA LEU A 209 -14.66 15.80 -14.41
C LEU A 209 -14.51 14.44 -13.73
N PRO A 210 -14.98 13.30 -14.30
CA PRO A 210 -14.84 12.00 -13.65
C PRO A 210 -13.38 11.59 -13.46
N LEU A 211 -12.48 11.95 -14.40
CA LEU A 211 -11.05 11.65 -14.28
C LEU A 211 -10.41 12.44 -13.11
N MET A 212 -10.68 13.72 -13.00
CA MET A 212 -10.14 14.53 -11.89
C MET A 212 -10.71 14.10 -10.52
N LEU A 213 -11.98 13.72 -10.45
CA LEU A 213 -12.56 13.14 -9.24
C LEU A 213 -11.91 11.80 -8.88
N LEU A 214 -11.63 10.95 -9.87
CA LEU A 214 -10.90 9.70 -9.68
C LEU A 214 -9.51 9.97 -9.08
N VAL A 215 -8.78 10.93 -9.62
CA VAL A 215 -7.47 11.36 -9.08
C VAL A 215 -7.62 11.83 -7.63
N ALA A 216 -8.58 12.68 -7.31
CA ALA A 216 -8.79 13.16 -5.95
C ALA A 216 -9.12 12.03 -4.96
N VAL A 217 -9.96 11.06 -5.35
CA VAL A 217 -10.27 9.86 -4.54
C VAL A 217 -9.03 8.99 -4.33
N THR A 218 -8.23 8.81 -5.37
CA THR A 218 -6.98 8.03 -5.28
C THR A 218 -5.98 8.70 -4.33
N LEU A 219 -5.82 10.01 -4.42
CA LEU A 219 -4.98 10.79 -3.49
C LEU A 219 -5.47 10.66 -2.05
N TRP A 220 -6.78 10.81 -1.83
CA TRP A 220 -7.37 10.70 -0.50
C TRP A 220 -7.15 9.32 0.13
N ARG A 221 -7.38 8.24 -0.64
CA ARG A 221 -7.18 6.86 -0.20
C ARG A 221 -5.70 6.57 0.06
N GLY A 222 -4.81 6.95 -0.85
CA GLY A 222 -3.37 6.75 -0.71
C GLY A 222 -2.79 7.51 0.49
N ALA A 223 -3.21 8.77 0.71
CA ALA A 223 -2.85 9.55 1.88
C ALA A 223 -3.34 8.89 3.17
N GLY A 224 -4.60 8.40 3.18
CA GLY A 224 -5.17 7.69 4.32
C GLY A 224 -4.42 6.41 4.66
N GLN A 225 -4.03 5.63 3.65
CA GLN A 225 -3.22 4.43 3.81
C GLN A 225 -1.83 4.76 4.37
N SER A 226 -1.18 5.81 3.88
CA SER A 226 0.13 6.27 4.35
C SER A 226 0.08 6.67 5.83
N ILE A 227 -0.92 7.43 6.25
CA ILE A 227 -1.14 7.81 7.65
C ILE A 227 -1.35 6.57 8.53
N ARG A 228 -2.15 5.61 8.06
CA ARG A 228 -2.41 4.36 8.79
C ARG A 228 -1.13 3.55 8.98
N MET A 229 -0.35 3.38 7.91
CA MET A 229 0.93 2.65 7.98
C MET A 229 1.95 3.35 8.91
N ALA A 230 2.01 4.68 8.89
CA ALA A 230 2.85 5.44 9.80
C ALA A 230 2.47 5.20 11.27
N ARG A 231 1.17 5.19 11.58
CA ARG A 231 0.68 4.93 12.94
C ARG A 231 0.95 3.52 13.42
N ILE A 232 0.81 2.53 12.54
CA ILE A 232 1.19 1.14 12.83
C ILE A 232 2.70 1.09 13.13
N GLY A 233 3.53 1.68 12.26
CA GLY A 233 4.98 1.70 12.44
C GLY A 233 5.42 2.33 13.76
N HIS A 234 4.77 3.41 14.21
CA HIS A 234 5.04 4.01 15.52
C HIS A 234 4.76 3.08 16.71
N ARG A 235 3.87 2.12 16.54
CA ARG A 235 3.44 1.21 17.60
C ARG A 235 4.12 -0.14 17.58
N LEU A 236 4.79 -0.50 16.49
CA LEU A 236 5.55 -1.75 16.41
C LEU A 236 6.56 -1.94 17.55
N PRO A 237 7.33 -0.90 17.98
CA PRO A 237 8.23 -1.04 19.11
C PRO A 237 7.53 -1.27 20.48
N LEU A 238 6.21 -1.05 20.54
CA LEU A 238 5.41 -1.29 21.75
C LEU A 238 4.90 -2.74 21.84
N VAL A 239 5.15 -3.56 20.82
CA VAL A 239 4.76 -4.98 20.82
C VAL A 239 5.71 -5.72 21.76
N ASP A 240 5.19 -6.11 22.90
CA ASP A 240 5.85 -6.94 23.90
C ASP A 240 5.03 -8.23 24.05
N LEU A 241 5.55 -9.32 23.49
CA LEU A 241 4.85 -10.60 23.48
C LEU A 241 4.68 -11.18 24.88
N ALA A 242 5.60 -10.88 25.81
CA ALA A 242 5.46 -11.36 27.19
C ALA A 242 4.22 -10.76 27.89
N ARG A 243 3.81 -9.55 27.48
CA ARG A 243 2.62 -8.86 28.03
C ARG A 243 1.36 -9.11 27.21
N LEU A 244 1.50 -9.30 25.89
CA LEU A 244 0.36 -9.49 24.98
C LEU A 244 -0.11 -10.92 24.91
N ALA A 245 0.76 -11.88 25.18
CA ALA A 245 0.40 -13.28 25.18
C ALA A 245 -0.55 -13.59 26.33
N ARG A 246 -1.68 -14.19 26.00
CA ARG A 246 -2.62 -14.72 26.98
C ARG A 246 -2.02 -15.96 27.64
N PRO A 247 -2.09 -16.08 28.97
CA PRO A 247 -1.63 -17.30 29.66
C PRO A 247 -2.43 -18.52 29.21
N LEU A 248 -1.81 -19.68 29.32
CA LEU A 248 -2.48 -20.96 29.03
C LEU A 248 -3.28 -21.43 30.23
N LEU A 249 -4.51 -21.85 30.02
CA LEU A 249 -5.29 -22.63 30.97
C LEU A 249 -5.27 -24.09 30.50
N PRO A 250 -4.51 -24.97 31.20
CA PRO A 250 -4.42 -26.38 30.84
C PRO A 250 -5.72 -27.10 31.12
N VAL A 251 -6.19 -27.85 30.14
CA VAL A 251 -7.41 -28.65 30.21
C VAL A 251 -7.06 -30.09 29.74
N PRO A 252 -7.27 -31.12 30.54
CA PRO A 252 -7.02 -32.49 30.11
C PRO A 252 -7.81 -32.88 28.86
N THR A 253 -7.21 -33.74 28.04
CA THR A 253 -7.90 -34.33 26.89
C THR A 253 -9.20 -35.00 27.31
N GLY A 254 -10.24 -34.98 26.48
CA GLY A 254 -11.56 -35.53 26.78
C GLY A 254 -12.46 -34.67 27.67
N THR A 255 -11.98 -33.56 28.22
CA THR A 255 -12.80 -32.64 29.04
C THR A 255 -13.94 -32.08 28.21
N PRO A 256 -15.21 -32.07 28.73
CA PRO A 256 -16.33 -31.43 28.06
C PRO A 256 -16.07 -29.92 27.83
N LEU A 257 -16.45 -29.41 26.65
CA LEU A 257 -16.23 -27.99 26.27
C LEU A 257 -16.90 -27.04 27.26
N ALA A 258 -18.12 -27.34 27.71
CA ALA A 258 -18.82 -26.52 28.70
C ALA A 258 -18.06 -26.43 30.03
N GLU A 259 -17.45 -27.54 30.48
CA GLU A 259 -16.63 -27.56 31.68
C GLU A 259 -15.34 -26.74 31.51
N ALA A 260 -14.65 -26.87 30.37
CA ALA A 260 -13.48 -26.08 30.07
C ALA A 260 -13.77 -24.56 30.05
N GLN A 261 -14.95 -24.20 29.50
CA GLN A 261 -15.40 -22.81 29.49
C GLN A 261 -15.75 -22.29 30.90
N ARG A 262 -16.37 -23.14 31.74
CA ARG A 262 -16.69 -22.79 33.13
C ARG A 262 -15.40 -22.56 33.94
N ARG A 263 -14.43 -23.49 33.88
CA ARG A 263 -13.12 -23.35 34.54
C ARG A 263 -12.41 -22.03 34.14
N ARG A 264 -12.49 -21.66 32.85
CA ARG A 264 -11.92 -20.39 32.40
C ARG A 264 -12.66 -19.18 33.00
N ALA A 265 -13.99 -19.23 33.04
CA ALA A 265 -14.79 -18.12 33.59
C ALA A 265 -14.61 -17.94 35.10
N GLU A 266 -14.41 -19.03 35.84
CA GLU A 266 -14.21 -19.06 37.31
C GLU A 266 -12.74 -18.83 37.69
N GLY A 267 -11.81 -18.95 36.72
CA GLY A 267 -10.38 -18.79 36.96
C GLY A 267 -9.95 -17.34 37.16
N ALA A 268 -8.75 -17.14 37.73
CA ALA A 268 -8.13 -15.85 37.98
C ALA A 268 -7.83 -15.05 36.68
N THR A 269 -7.82 -15.70 35.53
CA THR A 269 -7.53 -15.12 34.20
C THR A 269 -8.62 -15.49 33.19
N PRO A 270 -9.73 -14.75 33.14
CA PRO A 270 -10.86 -15.05 32.23
C PRO A 270 -10.48 -15.03 30.74
N ASP A 271 -9.40 -14.31 30.41
CA ASP A 271 -8.89 -14.20 29.04
C ASP A 271 -7.86 -15.28 28.67
N ALA A 272 -7.59 -16.24 29.58
CA ALA A 272 -6.64 -17.33 29.30
C ALA A 272 -7.04 -18.14 28.08
N ALA A 273 -6.05 -18.55 27.29
CA ALA A 273 -6.26 -19.45 26.15
C ALA A 273 -6.36 -20.89 26.66
N LEU A 274 -7.39 -21.64 26.26
CA LEU A 274 -7.56 -23.04 26.63
C LEU A 274 -6.55 -23.88 25.85
N ALA A 275 -5.68 -24.60 26.56
CA ALA A 275 -4.71 -25.52 25.99
C ALA A 275 -5.07 -26.95 26.42
N VAL A 276 -5.23 -27.83 25.46
CA VAL A 276 -5.40 -29.26 25.73
C VAL A 276 -4.05 -29.84 26.10
N VAL A 277 -3.99 -30.53 27.26
CA VAL A 277 -2.77 -31.16 27.75
C VAL A 277 -2.87 -32.67 27.72
N ASP A 278 -1.74 -33.33 27.50
CA ASP A 278 -1.60 -34.76 27.59
C ASP A 278 -1.52 -35.25 29.07
N SER A 279 -1.34 -36.56 29.26
CA SER A 279 -1.20 -37.17 30.59
C SER A 279 0.04 -36.71 31.37
N THR A 280 1.01 -36.09 30.70
CA THR A 280 2.23 -35.49 31.32
C THR A 280 2.07 -34.01 31.65
N GLY A 281 0.93 -33.41 31.31
CA GLY A 281 0.66 -31.99 31.50
C GLY A 281 1.24 -31.09 30.41
N ARG A 282 1.80 -31.63 29.32
CA ARG A 282 2.32 -30.86 28.20
C ARG A 282 1.18 -30.43 27.27
N PRO A 283 1.17 -29.17 26.82
CA PRO A 283 0.18 -28.71 25.86
C PRO A 283 0.42 -29.36 24.49
N VAL A 284 -0.62 -30.01 23.95
CA VAL A 284 -0.61 -30.70 22.65
C VAL A 284 -1.50 -30.04 21.61
N ALA A 285 -2.53 -29.28 22.05
CA ALA A 285 -3.42 -28.56 21.14
C ALA A 285 -3.98 -27.29 21.76
N LEU A 286 -4.37 -26.35 20.93
CA LEU A 286 -5.03 -25.10 21.32
C LEU A 286 -6.48 -25.08 20.90
N VAL A 287 -7.37 -24.69 21.80
CA VAL A 287 -8.79 -24.51 21.50
C VAL A 287 -8.96 -23.29 20.56
N ASP A 288 -9.64 -23.52 19.43
CA ASP A 288 -9.92 -22.50 18.44
C ASP A 288 -11.24 -21.77 18.79
N PRO A 289 -11.19 -20.47 19.15
CA PRO A 289 -12.39 -19.70 19.49
C PRO A 289 -13.45 -19.69 18.38
N ALA A 290 -13.05 -19.71 17.11
CA ALA A 290 -13.98 -19.72 15.99
C ALA A 290 -14.74 -21.05 15.89
N ARG A 291 -14.03 -22.18 16.13
CA ARG A 291 -14.67 -23.50 16.20
C ARG A 291 -15.61 -23.60 17.40
N VAL A 292 -15.20 -23.07 18.55
CA VAL A 292 -16.06 -23.02 19.75
C VAL A 292 -17.35 -22.21 19.48
N ALA A 293 -17.23 -21.06 18.80
CA ALA A 293 -18.39 -20.22 18.46
C ALA A 293 -19.38 -20.94 17.52
N ALA A 294 -18.88 -21.84 16.68
CA ALA A 294 -19.73 -22.65 15.78
C ALA A 294 -20.46 -23.82 16.48
N VAL A 295 -20.13 -24.12 17.75
CA VAL A 295 -20.78 -25.21 18.49
C VAL A 295 -22.02 -24.67 19.21
N PRO A 296 -23.24 -25.19 18.91
CA PRO A 296 -24.46 -24.86 19.66
C PRO A 296 -24.33 -25.10 21.16
N ALA A 297 -24.93 -24.23 21.98
CA ALA A 297 -24.79 -24.31 23.44
C ALA A 297 -25.20 -25.67 24.01
N GLU A 298 -26.23 -26.30 23.45
CA GLU A 298 -26.79 -27.58 23.89
C GLU A 298 -25.82 -28.75 23.66
N ARG A 299 -24.89 -28.63 22.71
CA ARG A 299 -23.89 -29.68 22.39
C ARG A 299 -22.61 -29.54 23.21
N ARG A 300 -22.31 -28.37 23.78
CA ARG A 300 -21.05 -28.13 24.52
C ARG A 300 -20.84 -29.06 25.73
N PRO A 301 -21.85 -29.48 26.50
CA PRO A 301 -21.65 -30.41 27.61
C PRO A 301 -21.21 -31.81 27.18
N TRP A 302 -21.49 -32.19 25.92
CA TRP A 302 -21.24 -33.55 25.40
C TRP A 302 -20.08 -33.58 24.41
N LEU A 303 -19.55 -32.43 24.00
CA LEU A 303 -18.46 -32.35 23.06
C LEU A 303 -17.13 -32.24 23.83
N ALA A 304 -16.19 -33.14 23.56
CA ALA A 304 -14.85 -33.01 24.10
C ALA A 304 -14.12 -31.76 23.52
N VAL A 305 -13.33 -31.12 24.36
CA VAL A 305 -12.54 -29.93 24.00
C VAL A 305 -11.62 -30.17 22.80
N ASP A 306 -11.15 -31.40 22.64
CA ASP A 306 -10.29 -31.87 21.54
C ASP A 306 -10.92 -31.64 20.16
N ALA A 307 -12.25 -31.78 20.04
CA ALA A 307 -12.96 -31.64 18.77
C ALA A 307 -12.91 -30.22 18.20
N VAL A 308 -12.69 -29.22 19.05
CA VAL A 308 -12.59 -27.80 18.68
C VAL A 308 -11.16 -27.26 18.82
N ALA A 309 -10.20 -28.12 19.15
CA ALA A 309 -8.81 -27.77 19.26
C ALA A 309 -8.05 -27.95 17.93
N ARG A 310 -6.93 -27.28 17.81
CA ARG A 310 -5.94 -27.44 16.73
C ARG A 310 -4.64 -27.96 17.34
N ASP A 311 -4.04 -28.91 16.67
CA ASP A 311 -2.71 -29.40 17.00
C ASP A 311 -1.71 -28.23 17.11
N LEU A 312 -0.92 -28.22 18.18
CA LEU A 312 0.02 -27.15 18.49
C LEU A 312 1.08 -27.00 17.39
N GLY A 313 1.54 -28.08 16.80
CA GLY A 313 2.51 -28.09 15.71
C GLY A 313 2.01 -27.44 14.41
N ARG A 314 0.70 -27.21 14.29
CA ARG A 314 0.10 -26.50 13.15
C ARG A 314 -0.17 -25.02 13.40
N VAL A 315 0.07 -24.54 14.62
CA VAL A 315 -0.08 -23.12 14.97
C VAL A 315 1.30 -22.47 14.85
N PRO A 316 1.43 -21.37 14.09
CA PRO A 316 2.72 -20.68 13.96
C PRO A 316 3.25 -20.23 15.32
N ALA A 317 4.56 -20.44 15.55
CA ALA A 317 5.24 -20.06 16.78
C ALA A 317 5.96 -18.73 16.65
N LEU A 318 5.94 -17.93 17.71
CA LEU A 318 6.63 -16.65 17.86
C LEU A 318 7.50 -16.73 19.12
N PRO A 319 8.82 -16.54 19.03
CA PRO A 319 9.66 -16.38 20.20
C PRO A 319 9.20 -15.20 21.05
N VAL A 320 9.22 -15.31 22.37
CA VAL A 320 8.75 -14.26 23.29
C VAL A 320 9.54 -12.95 23.17
N ASP A 321 10.78 -13.03 22.71
CA ASP A 321 11.68 -11.91 22.44
C ASP A 321 11.58 -11.34 21.00
N ALA A 322 10.66 -11.89 20.19
CA ALA A 322 10.44 -11.37 18.84
C ALA A 322 9.95 -9.91 18.88
N ASP A 323 10.62 -9.06 18.10
CA ASP A 323 10.20 -7.68 17.90
C ASP A 323 8.91 -7.55 17.09
N GLY A 324 8.31 -6.36 17.10
CA GLY A 324 7.05 -6.10 16.41
C GLY A 324 7.12 -6.30 14.90
N GLU A 325 8.29 -6.08 14.27
CA GLU A 325 8.48 -6.30 12.83
C GLU A 325 8.41 -7.78 12.49
N ARG A 326 9.12 -8.61 13.25
CA ARG A 326 9.10 -10.07 13.11
C ARG A 326 7.71 -10.66 13.38
N VAL A 327 7.01 -10.14 14.39
CA VAL A 327 5.61 -10.51 14.66
C VAL A 327 4.73 -10.20 13.46
N LEU A 328 4.84 -8.99 12.90
CA LEU A 328 4.04 -8.56 11.75
C LEU A 328 4.37 -9.39 10.49
N GLU A 329 5.64 -9.70 10.25
CA GLU A 329 6.08 -10.55 9.16
C GLU A 329 5.50 -11.96 9.27
N THR A 330 5.56 -12.56 10.47
CA THR A 330 4.99 -13.90 10.73
C THR A 330 3.48 -13.90 10.50
N VAL A 331 2.77 -12.87 10.95
CA VAL A 331 1.31 -12.73 10.73
C VAL A 331 0.98 -12.59 9.24
N ARG A 332 1.82 -11.91 8.46
CA ARG A 332 1.62 -11.75 7.01
C ARG A 332 1.90 -13.03 6.22
N THR A 333 2.92 -13.78 6.60
CA THR A 333 3.33 -15.01 5.90
C THR A 333 2.49 -16.22 6.30
N HIS A 334 2.03 -16.26 7.54
CA HIS A 334 1.21 -17.34 8.08
C HIS A 334 -0.06 -16.77 8.73
N PRO A 335 -1.04 -16.31 7.94
CA PRO A 335 -2.24 -15.68 8.49
C PRO A 335 -3.03 -16.68 9.35
N GLY A 336 -3.30 -16.28 10.59
CA GLY A 336 -4.02 -17.09 11.57
C GLY A 336 -4.69 -16.21 12.63
N ALA A 337 -5.61 -16.78 13.41
CA ALA A 337 -6.27 -16.09 14.52
C ALA A 337 -5.44 -16.12 15.81
N GLN A 338 -4.55 -17.11 15.94
CA GLN A 338 -3.76 -17.38 17.13
C GLN A 338 -2.33 -17.76 16.74
N TYR A 339 -1.36 -17.39 17.57
CA TYR A 339 0.06 -17.72 17.45
C TYR A 339 0.56 -18.19 18.81
N VAL A 340 1.34 -19.27 18.82
CA VAL A 340 1.97 -19.78 20.03
C VAL A 340 3.15 -18.90 20.38
N VAL A 341 3.24 -18.44 21.63
CA VAL A 341 4.42 -17.70 22.12
C VAL A 341 5.30 -18.68 22.90
N THR A 342 6.59 -18.75 22.51
CA THR A 342 7.54 -19.70 23.06
C THR A 342 8.73 -19.01 23.73
N ALA A 343 9.22 -19.60 24.82
CA ALA A 343 10.51 -19.29 25.45
C ALA A 343 11.40 -20.53 25.34
N GLY A 344 12.28 -20.58 24.34
CA GLY A 344 12.97 -21.82 23.96
C GLY A 344 11.98 -22.86 23.43
N GLU A 345 11.94 -24.04 24.06
CA GLU A 345 11.01 -25.13 23.73
C GLU A 345 9.66 -25.03 24.46
N ASP A 346 9.58 -24.19 25.49
CA ASP A 346 8.38 -24.07 26.33
C ASP A 346 7.37 -23.09 25.74
N VAL A 347 6.09 -23.50 25.77
CA VAL A 347 4.97 -22.62 25.39
C VAL A 347 4.58 -21.76 26.59
N VAL A 348 4.82 -20.45 26.49
CA VAL A 348 4.54 -19.49 27.57
C VAL A 348 3.18 -18.81 27.44
N GLY A 349 2.58 -18.83 26.25
CA GLY A 349 1.27 -18.21 26.04
C GLY A 349 0.81 -18.26 24.59
N VAL A 350 -0.29 -17.56 24.32
CA VAL A 350 -0.91 -17.45 22.98
C VAL A 350 -1.19 -16.00 22.64
N LEU A 351 -0.63 -15.51 21.55
CA LEU A 351 -0.99 -14.23 20.98
C LEU A 351 -2.27 -14.38 20.13
N HIS A 352 -3.31 -13.63 20.44
CA HIS A 352 -4.47 -13.48 19.58
C HIS A 352 -4.27 -12.30 18.64
N ILE A 353 -4.56 -12.49 17.35
CA ILE A 353 -4.45 -11.42 16.35
C ILE A 353 -5.31 -10.20 16.71
N ALA A 354 -6.43 -10.41 17.40
CA ALA A 354 -7.31 -9.33 17.86
C ALA A 354 -6.62 -8.41 18.87
N ASP A 355 -5.79 -8.96 19.78
CA ASP A 355 -5.08 -8.20 20.79
C ASP A 355 -3.96 -7.37 20.15
N LEU A 356 -3.23 -7.97 19.19
CA LEU A 356 -2.24 -7.26 18.38
C LEU A 356 -2.90 -6.14 17.55
N ALA A 357 -4.03 -6.42 16.90
CA ALA A 357 -4.77 -5.42 16.13
C ALA A 357 -5.27 -4.27 17.03
N GLN A 358 -5.72 -4.55 18.24
CA GLN A 358 -6.15 -3.52 19.20
C GLN A 358 -4.98 -2.64 19.67
N LEU A 359 -3.79 -3.20 19.84
CA LEU A 359 -2.59 -2.45 20.15
C LEU A 359 -2.17 -1.56 18.97
N LEU A 360 -2.09 -2.11 17.77
CA LEU A 360 -1.60 -1.41 16.58
C LEU A 360 -2.63 -0.40 16.05
N GLU A 361 -3.92 -0.72 16.11
CA GLU A 361 -5.04 0.13 15.65
C GLU A 361 -6.15 0.18 16.71
N PRO A 362 -5.96 0.86 17.84
CA PRO A 362 -7.05 0.99 18.81
C PRO A 362 -8.23 1.67 18.15
N LYS A 363 -9.40 1.05 18.27
CA LYS A 363 -10.66 1.67 17.85
C LYS A 363 -10.75 3.03 18.55
N ARG A 364 -10.93 4.11 17.80
CA ARG A 364 -11.30 5.40 18.38
C ARG A 364 -12.51 5.13 19.26
N LYS A 365 -12.42 5.38 20.57
CA LYS A 365 -13.61 5.48 21.41
C LYS A 365 -14.46 6.57 20.77
N THR A 366 -15.54 6.20 20.12
CA THR A 366 -16.64 7.11 19.83
C THR A 366 -17.15 7.56 21.18
N ASN A 367 -16.78 8.78 21.61
CA ASN A 367 -17.48 9.45 22.68
C ASN A 367 -18.91 9.65 22.17
N THR A 368 -19.81 8.80 22.65
CA THR A 368 -21.24 9.04 22.64
C THR A 368 -21.57 10.12 23.68
#